data_900dbb675e024dbc2894ac64f5a909ff
#
_entry.id   900dbb675e024dbc2894ac64f5a909ff
#
_cell.length_a   1.000
_cell.length_b   1.000
_cell.length_c   1.000
_cell.angle_alpha   90.00
_cell.angle_beta   90.00
_cell.angle_gamma   90.00
#
_symmetry.space_group_name_H-M   'P 1'
#
loop_
_entity.id
_entity.type
_entity.pdbx_description
1 polymer ?
#
loop_
_entity_poly.entity_id
_entity_poly.type
_entity_poly.pdbx_seq_one_letter_code
_entity_poly.pdbx_strand_id
1 'polypeptide(L)'
;MRIYEIERNSEIRYKDDTCSFDIFIRCGKGTYIRTLATDIGRALGYPAHMSQLTRVESGGFSIDESLTLDQIDELYKQEALQEKLFPIEYGLKGLPHIQIDDPNIKKRILNGQKFYKNEFSEAIDEVTVMEDKETEKALALYIPHAEKPNEIKPKKVFN
;
A
#
# COMPACT_ATOMS: atom_id res chain seq x y z
N MET A 1 -15.59 5.44 2.47
CA MET A 1 -14.54 5.76 3.46
C MET A 1 -14.51 4.64 4.48
N ARG A 2 -13.35 4.11 4.80
CA ARG A 2 -13.21 3.03 5.80
C ARG A 2 -12.14 3.43 6.81
N ILE A 3 -12.51 3.50 8.07
CA ILE A 3 -11.62 3.75 9.20
C ILE A 3 -11.48 2.43 9.94
N TYR A 4 -10.25 2.00 10.15
CA TYR A 4 -9.94 0.74 10.83
C TYR A 4 -9.68 0.98 12.31
N GLU A 5 -9.09 2.15 12.62
CA GLU A 5 -8.70 2.51 13.97
C GLU A 5 -8.68 4.03 14.11
N ILE A 6 -9.12 4.51 15.25
CA ILE A 6 -9.00 5.91 15.65
C ILE A 6 -8.77 5.94 17.15
N GLU A 7 -7.70 6.58 17.57
CA GLU A 7 -7.29 6.65 18.96
C GLU A 7 -6.79 8.07 19.28
N ARG A 8 -7.21 8.61 20.42
CA ARG A 8 -6.63 9.86 20.92
C ARG A 8 -5.37 9.55 21.69
N ASN A 9 -4.22 10.04 21.21
CA ASN A 9 -2.90 9.77 21.75
C ASN A 9 -2.25 10.95 22.46
N SER A 10 -3.03 12.01 22.78
CA SER A 10 -2.61 13.09 23.65
C SER A 10 -3.72 13.52 24.60
N GLU A 11 -3.34 14.24 25.66
CA GLU A 11 -4.28 15.00 26.48
C GLU A 11 -4.89 16.16 25.67
N ILE A 12 -6.06 16.65 26.11
CA ILE A 12 -6.69 17.83 25.53
C ILE A 12 -5.98 19.07 26.06
N ARG A 13 -5.46 19.87 25.14
CA ARG A 13 -4.82 21.16 25.43
C ARG A 13 -5.81 22.27 25.17
N TYR A 14 -6.06 23.11 26.17
CA TYR A 14 -6.94 24.26 26.05
C TYR A 14 -6.13 25.54 25.87
N LYS A 15 -6.57 26.36 24.94
CA LYS A 15 -6.02 27.69 24.71
C LYS A 15 -7.14 28.65 24.30
N ASP A 16 -7.36 29.70 25.11
CA ASP A 16 -8.46 30.62 24.91
C ASP A 16 -9.80 29.85 24.78
N ASP A 17 -10.60 30.14 23.76
CA ASP A 17 -11.88 29.49 23.50
C ASP A 17 -11.72 28.22 22.64
N THR A 18 -10.50 27.71 22.48
CA THR A 18 -10.22 26.54 21.64
C THR A 18 -9.60 25.39 22.43
N CYS A 19 -9.78 24.16 21.92
CA CYS A 19 -9.04 23.00 22.39
C CYS A 19 -8.38 22.25 21.24
N SER A 20 -7.29 21.57 21.53
CA SER A 20 -6.59 20.72 20.58
C SER A 20 -6.15 19.42 21.22
N PHE A 21 -6.10 18.38 20.43
CA PHE A 21 -5.59 17.07 20.81
C PHE A 21 -5.07 16.34 19.56
N ASP A 22 -4.22 15.35 19.78
CA ASP A 22 -3.67 14.54 18.71
C ASP A 22 -4.41 13.20 18.63
N ILE A 23 -4.67 12.75 17.42
CA ILE A 23 -5.30 11.45 17.17
C ILE A 23 -4.46 10.65 16.19
N PHE A 24 -4.35 9.37 16.47
CA PHE A 24 -3.86 8.38 15.52
C PHE A 24 -5.04 7.83 14.72
N ILE A 25 -4.87 7.67 13.39
CA ILE A 25 -5.91 7.16 12.51
C ILE A 25 -5.30 6.16 11.57
N ARG A 26 -5.85 4.95 11.54
CA ARG A 26 -5.61 3.96 10.49
C ARG A 26 -6.83 3.85 9.60
N CYS A 27 -6.65 4.15 8.33
CA CYS A 27 -7.77 4.25 7.37
C CYS A 27 -7.41 3.72 6.00
N GLY A 28 -8.44 3.39 5.23
CA GLY A 28 -8.32 2.93 3.86
C GLY A 28 -8.05 4.06 2.88
N LYS A 29 -7.65 3.67 1.65
CA LYS A 29 -7.45 4.57 0.52
C LYS A 29 -8.68 5.47 0.30
N GLY A 30 -8.43 6.72 -0.01
CA GLY A 30 -9.47 7.72 -0.31
C GLY A 30 -10.11 8.36 0.93
N THR A 31 -9.60 8.13 2.13
CA THR A 31 -10.03 8.84 3.33
C THR A 31 -9.39 10.22 3.39
N TYR A 32 -10.23 11.26 3.44
CA TYR A 32 -9.80 12.65 3.59
C TYR A 32 -9.78 13.04 5.07
N ILE A 33 -8.61 13.12 5.67
CA ILE A 33 -8.44 13.40 7.11
C ILE A 33 -8.98 14.80 7.49
N ARG A 34 -8.90 15.78 6.58
CA ARG A 34 -9.52 17.11 6.80
C ARG A 34 -11.03 17.01 7.00
N THR A 35 -11.71 16.22 6.15
CA THR A 35 -13.16 15.99 6.27
C THR A 35 -13.47 15.26 7.56
N LEU A 36 -12.67 14.25 7.92
CA LEU A 36 -12.85 13.52 9.17
C LEU A 36 -12.74 14.43 10.39
N ALA A 37 -11.78 15.36 10.40
CA ALA A 37 -11.67 16.33 11.49
C ALA A 37 -12.94 17.19 11.64
N THR A 38 -13.51 17.65 10.53
CA THR A 38 -14.78 18.39 10.52
C THR A 38 -15.95 17.51 10.99
N ASP A 39 -16.00 16.25 10.59
CA ASP A 39 -17.06 15.32 10.99
C ASP A 39 -17.00 14.99 12.49
N ILE A 40 -15.78 14.83 13.06
CA ILE A 40 -15.57 14.67 14.49
C ILE A 40 -16.10 15.89 15.23
N GLY A 41 -15.74 17.10 14.79
CA GLY A 41 -16.24 18.33 15.41
C GLY A 41 -17.76 18.41 15.36
N ARG A 42 -18.36 18.12 14.22
CA ARG A 42 -19.82 18.09 14.06
C ARG A 42 -20.49 17.09 15.03
N ALA A 43 -19.90 15.91 15.18
CA ALA A 43 -20.42 14.89 16.13
C ALA A 43 -20.32 15.33 17.58
N LEU A 44 -19.32 16.15 17.92
CA LEU A 44 -19.14 16.73 19.26
C LEU A 44 -19.92 18.03 19.48
N GLY A 45 -20.57 18.56 18.45
CA GLY A 45 -21.32 19.83 18.52
C GLY A 45 -20.45 21.10 18.42
N TYR A 46 -19.21 21.00 17.94
CA TYR A 46 -18.26 22.09 17.82
C TYR A 46 -17.67 22.19 16.41
N PRO A 47 -17.34 23.40 15.92
CA PRO A 47 -16.54 23.53 14.71
C PRO A 47 -15.13 22.98 14.95
N ALA A 48 -14.62 22.18 14.01
CA ALA A 48 -13.28 21.64 14.11
C ALA A 48 -12.58 21.59 12.75
N HIS A 49 -11.25 21.64 12.78
CA HIS A 49 -10.39 21.51 11.62
C HIS A 49 -9.09 20.78 11.97
N MET A 50 -8.44 20.26 10.96
CA MET A 50 -7.13 19.66 11.08
C MET A 50 -6.06 20.77 11.06
N SER A 51 -5.29 20.91 12.13
CA SER A 51 -4.20 21.87 12.23
C SER A 51 -2.89 21.34 11.65
N GLN A 52 -2.61 20.03 11.84
CA GLN A 52 -1.41 19.37 11.38
C GLN A 52 -1.70 17.93 10.99
N LEU A 53 -0.93 17.38 10.05
CA LEU A 53 -0.99 15.99 9.63
C LEU A 53 0.41 15.46 9.37
N THR A 54 0.72 14.33 10.00
CA THR A 54 1.91 13.55 9.68
C THR A 54 1.47 12.17 9.22
N ARG A 55 1.91 11.74 8.05
CA ARG A 55 1.69 10.38 7.57
C ARG A 55 2.84 9.52 8.07
N VAL A 56 2.52 8.54 8.91
CA VAL A 56 3.51 7.64 9.51
C VAL A 56 3.67 6.34 8.76
N GLU A 57 2.67 5.96 7.94
CA GLU A 57 2.72 4.77 7.10
C GLU A 57 1.90 4.96 5.81
N SER A 58 2.34 4.36 4.71
CA SER A 58 1.59 4.29 3.45
C SER A 58 2.05 3.13 2.59
N GLY A 59 1.12 2.24 2.20
CA GLY A 59 1.41 1.11 1.30
C GLY A 59 2.45 0.13 1.86
N GLY A 60 2.51 -0.01 3.19
CA GLY A 60 3.47 -0.88 3.87
C GLY A 60 4.86 -0.27 4.08
N PHE A 61 5.05 1.01 3.74
CA PHE A 61 6.28 1.76 4.03
C PHE A 61 6.08 2.64 5.25
N SER A 62 6.97 2.51 6.24
CA SER A 62 7.00 3.33 7.45
C SER A 62 7.76 4.64 7.24
N ILE A 63 7.39 5.67 8.01
CA ILE A 63 8.16 6.93 8.06
C ILE A 63 9.58 6.69 8.58
N ASP A 64 9.77 5.72 9.46
CA ASP A 64 11.07 5.39 10.05
C ASP A 64 12.06 4.81 9.03
N GLU A 65 11.53 4.24 7.92
CA GLU A 65 12.31 3.71 6.80
C GLU A 65 12.48 4.73 5.68
N SER A 66 11.88 5.91 5.82
CA SER A 66 11.84 6.93 4.78
C SER A 66 13.06 7.86 4.87
N LEU A 67 13.49 8.35 3.72
CA LEU A 67 14.57 9.34 3.62
C LEU A 67 14.00 10.72 3.30
N THR A 68 14.59 11.75 3.85
CA THR A 68 14.32 13.13 3.41
C THR A 68 14.96 13.39 2.04
N LEU A 69 14.48 14.43 1.35
CA LEU A 69 15.07 14.82 0.06
C LEU A 69 16.56 15.16 0.17
N ASP A 70 16.97 15.80 1.25
CA ASP A 70 18.39 16.14 1.50
C ASP A 70 19.24 14.86 1.70
N GLN A 71 18.74 13.88 2.45
CA GLN A 71 19.41 12.58 2.60
C GLN A 71 19.52 11.82 1.28
N ILE A 72 18.50 11.88 0.43
CA ILE A 72 18.55 11.28 -0.91
C ILE A 72 19.63 11.95 -1.77
N ASP A 73 19.70 13.28 -1.75
CA ASP A 73 20.71 14.04 -2.50
C ASP A 73 22.14 13.73 -2.02
N GLU A 74 22.34 13.62 -0.71
CA GLU A 74 23.63 13.22 -0.14
C GLU A 74 24.04 11.80 -0.53
N LEU A 75 23.12 10.83 -0.41
CA LEU A 75 23.37 9.44 -0.80
C LEU A 75 23.64 9.30 -2.31
N TYR A 76 22.95 10.09 -3.13
CA TYR A 76 23.19 10.11 -4.57
C TYR A 76 24.59 10.61 -4.90
N LYS A 77 25.05 11.71 -4.27
CA LYS A 77 26.40 12.24 -4.43
C LYS A 77 27.51 11.27 -3.97
N GLN A 78 27.17 10.42 -3.00
CA GLN A 78 28.08 9.38 -2.47
C GLN A 78 28.01 8.07 -3.23
N GLU A 79 27.18 7.97 -4.29
CA GLU A 79 26.90 6.74 -5.05
C GLU A 79 26.34 5.58 -4.20
N ALA A 80 25.79 5.91 -3.02
CA ALA A 80 25.26 4.94 -2.04
C ALA A 80 23.72 4.79 -2.07
N LEU A 81 23.02 5.56 -2.91
CA LEU A 81 21.54 5.56 -2.94
C LEU A 81 20.98 4.18 -3.30
N GLN A 82 21.67 3.42 -4.17
CA GLN A 82 21.22 2.12 -4.62
C GLN A 82 21.00 1.12 -3.47
N GLU A 83 21.80 1.22 -2.42
CA GLU A 83 21.72 0.35 -1.24
C GLU A 83 20.49 0.63 -0.36
N LYS A 84 19.84 1.77 -0.58
CA LYS A 84 18.65 2.22 0.16
C LYS A 84 17.35 2.00 -0.60
N LEU A 85 17.43 1.54 -1.85
CA LEU A 85 16.23 1.25 -2.63
C LEU A 85 15.63 -0.10 -2.20
N PHE A 86 14.34 -0.07 -1.91
CA PHE A 86 13.59 -1.30 -1.68
C PHE A 86 13.35 -2.04 -2.99
N PRO A 87 13.43 -3.37 -3.01
CA PRO A 87 13.00 -4.16 -4.17
C PRO A 87 11.48 -4.03 -4.37
N ILE A 88 11.01 -4.32 -5.58
CA ILE A 88 9.57 -4.25 -5.93
C ILE A 88 8.74 -5.12 -4.99
N GLU A 89 9.24 -6.29 -4.63
CA GLU A 89 8.62 -7.27 -3.75
C GLU A 89 8.26 -6.69 -2.38
N TYR A 90 9.07 -5.77 -1.86
CA TYR A 90 8.78 -5.08 -0.61
C TYR A 90 7.43 -4.35 -0.64
N GLY A 91 7.13 -3.68 -1.75
CA GLY A 91 5.84 -2.98 -1.94
C GLY A 91 4.66 -3.92 -2.22
N LEU A 92 4.91 -5.20 -2.46
CA LEU A 92 3.90 -6.20 -2.81
C LEU A 92 3.57 -7.17 -1.65
N LYS A 93 4.33 -7.13 -0.57
CA LYS A 93 4.22 -8.06 0.59
C LYS A 93 2.84 -8.13 1.24
N GLY A 94 1.98 -7.14 1.02
CA GLY A 94 0.60 -7.12 1.54
C GLY A 94 -0.44 -7.75 0.60
N LEU A 95 -0.04 -8.26 -0.57
CA LEU A 95 -0.91 -8.92 -1.53
C LEU A 95 -0.83 -10.45 -1.38
N PRO A 96 -1.83 -11.21 -1.84
CA PRO A 96 -1.70 -12.65 -2.02
C PRO A 96 -0.58 -12.99 -3.02
N HIS A 97 0.18 -14.05 -2.76
CA HIS A 97 1.27 -14.54 -3.61
C HIS A 97 0.98 -15.97 -4.06
N ILE A 98 1.29 -16.26 -5.32
CA ILE A 98 1.30 -17.61 -5.88
C ILE A 98 2.71 -17.91 -6.37
N GLN A 99 3.28 -19.00 -5.84
CA GLN A 99 4.62 -19.47 -6.18
C GLN A 99 4.58 -20.24 -7.51
N ILE A 100 5.34 -19.77 -8.48
CA ILE A 100 5.43 -20.36 -9.83
C ILE A 100 6.72 -21.13 -9.95
N ASP A 101 6.61 -22.41 -10.20
CA ASP A 101 7.72 -23.36 -10.32
C ASP A 101 7.93 -23.80 -11.80
N ASP A 102 6.83 -23.97 -12.56
CA ASP A 102 6.86 -24.45 -13.96
C ASP A 102 7.46 -23.40 -14.90
N PRO A 103 8.57 -23.71 -15.61
CA PRO A 103 9.22 -22.80 -16.56
C PRO A 103 8.31 -22.35 -17.71
N ASN A 104 7.35 -23.19 -18.15
CA ASN A 104 6.43 -22.83 -19.21
C ASN A 104 5.41 -21.80 -18.71
N ILE A 105 4.91 -21.96 -17.49
CA ILE A 105 4.01 -20.98 -16.86
C ILE A 105 4.77 -19.67 -16.65
N LYS A 106 6.00 -19.69 -16.13
CA LYS A 106 6.86 -18.48 -15.99
C LYS A 106 6.98 -17.73 -17.32
N LYS A 107 7.31 -18.42 -18.40
CA LYS A 107 7.42 -17.82 -19.74
C LYS A 107 6.11 -17.20 -20.22
N ARG A 108 4.97 -17.87 -20.01
CA ARG A 108 3.64 -17.35 -20.36
C ARG A 108 3.30 -16.09 -19.55
N ILE A 109 3.63 -16.07 -18.26
CA ILE A 109 3.44 -14.90 -17.35
C ILE A 109 4.25 -13.70 -17.85
N LEU A 110 5.54 -13.90 -18.13
CA LEU A 110 6.43 -12.84 -18.62
C LEU A 110 5.99 -12.29 -20.00
N ASN A 111 5.33 -13.11 -20.81
CA ASN A 111 4.70 -12.68 -22.05
C ASN A 111 3.32 -12.02 -21.87
N GLY A 112 2.84 -11.87 -20.64
CA GLY A 112 1.57 -11.25 -20.36
C GLY A 112 0.34 -12.01 -20.84
N GLN A 113 0.42 -13.35 -20.91
CA GLN A 113 -0.70 -14.18 -21.35
C GLN A 113 -1.79 -14.24 -20.27
N LYS A 114 -3.03 -14.44 -20.72
CA LYS A 114 -4.17 -14.76 -19.84
C LYS A 114 -4.13 -16.23 -19.48
N PHE A 115 -4.70 -16.56 -18.33
CA PHE A 115 -4.85 -17.94 -17.83
C PHE A 115 -6.29 -18.22 -17.45
N TYR A 116 -6.65 -19.49 -17.40
CA TYR A 116 -7.84 -19.93 -16.69
C TYR A 116 -7.53 -20.09 -15.21
N LYS A 117 -8.50 -19.76 -14.35
CA LYS A 117 -8.33 -19.87 -12.89
C LYS A 117 -7.96 -21.29 -12.42
N ASN A 118 -8.46 -22.31 -13.13
CA ASN A 118 -8.18 -23.73 -12.83
C ASN A 118 -6.78 -24.20 -13.23
N GLU A 119 -5.96 -23.35 -13.86
CA GLU A 119 -4.54 -23.65 -14.08
C GLU A 119 -3.72 -23.47 -12.80
N PHE A 120 -4.31 -22.87 -11.74
CA PHE A 120 -3.69 -22.65 -10.43
C PHE A 120 -4.52 -23.33 -9.35
N SER A 121 -3.84 -23.82 -8.30
CA SER A 121 -4.46 -24.45 -7.14
C SER A 121 -5.09 -23.41 -6.19
N GLU A 122 -4.54 -22.21 -6.15
CA GLU A 122 -4.96 -21.12 -5.31
C GLU A 122 -6.03 -20.26 -5.98
N ALA A 123 -6.98 -19.75 -5.21
CA ALA A 123 -7.99 -18.84 -5.71
C ALA A 123 -7.39 -17.45 -6.01
N ILE A 124 -7.73 -16.92 -7.20
CA ILE A 124 -7.29 -15.59 -7.64
C ILE A 124 -8.55 -14.71 -7.78
N ASP A 125 -8.96 -14.10 -6.69
CA ASP A 125 -10.17 -13.27 -6.61
C ASP A 125 -9.88 -11.78 -6.44
N GLU A 126 -8.62 -11.43 -6.20
CA GLU A 126 -8.12 -10.06 -6.12
C GLU A 126 -6.76 -9.92 -6.81
N VAL A 127 -6.12 -8.75 -6.66
CA VAL A 127 -4.77 -8.54 -7.18
C VAL A 127 -3.82 -9.51 -6.50
N THR A 128 -3.22 -10.41 -7.28
CA THR A 128 -2.34 -11.48 -6.79
C THR A 128 -0.98 -11.37 -7.47
N VAL A 129 0.08 -11.58 -6.72
CA VAL A 129 1.46 -11.62 -7.21
C VAL A 129 1.77 -13.02 -7.72
N MET A 130 2.22 -13.13 -8.97
CA MET A 130 2.87 -14.31 -9.49
C MET A 130 4.36 -14.18 -9.20
N GLU A 131 4.89 -15.04 -8.36
CA GLU A 131 6.25 -14.98 -7.85
C GLU A 131 7.04 -16.20 -8.30
N ASP A 132 8.28 -15.99 -8.70
CA ASP A 132 9.19 -17.08 -9.01
C ASP A 132 9.60 -17.79 -7.72
N LYS A 133 9.28 -19.07 -7.60
CA LYS A 133 9.56 -19.88 -6.41
C LYS A 133 11.05 -20.02 -6.09
N GLU A 134 11.91 -20.00 -7.09
CA GLU A 134 13.34 -20.20 -6.92
C GLU A 134 14.06 -18.91 -6.51
N THR A 135 13.67 -17.78 -7.13
CA THR A 135 14.34 -16.49 -6.93
C THR A 135 13.59 -15.54 -6.00
N GLU A 136 12.35 -15.88 -5.62
CA GLU A 136 11.43 -15.05 -4.83
C GLU A 136 11.14 -13.69 -5.49
N LYS A 137 11.36 -13.58 -6.81
CA LYS A 137 11.10 -12.35 -7.57
C LYS A 137 9.68 -12.31 -8.10
N ALA A 138 9.07 -11.14 -8.00
CA ALA A 138 7.77 -10.89 -8.58
C ALA A 138 7.85 -10.90 -10.12
N LEU A 139 7.13 -11.81 -10.76
CA LEU A 139 7.02 -11.93 -12.22
C LEU A 139 5.94 -10.99 -12.76
N ALA A 140 4.78 -10.96 -12.13
CA ALA A 140 3.64 -10.16 -12.57
C ALA A 140 2.58 -10.02 -11.48
N LEU A 141 1.70 -9.02 -11.66
CA LEU A 141 0.42 -8.92 -10.96
C LEU A 141 -0.69 -9.41 -11.88
N TYR A 142 -1.55 -10.29 -11.36
CA TYR A 142 -2.74 -10.77 -12.05
C TYR A 142 -4.01 -10.35 -11.31
N ILE A 143 -5.09 -10.23 -12.07
CA ILE A 143 -6.43 -9.89 -11.55
C ILE A 143 -7.48 -10.76 -12.23
N PRO A 144 -8.65 -10.97 -11.59
CA PRO A 144 -9.80 -11.58 -12.27
C PRO A 144 -10.16 -10.80 -13.54
N HIS A 145 -10.56 -11.52 -14.59
CA HIS A 145 -11.04 -10.86 -15.80
C HIS A 145 -12.45 -10.32 -15.57
N ALA A 146 -12.69 -9.03 -15.92
CA ALA A 146 -13.96 -8.37 -15.62
C ALA A 146 -15.19 -9.01 -16.32
N GLU A 147 -14.99 -9.54 -17.54
CA GLU A 147 -16.07 -10.09 -18.37
C GLU A 147 -16.07 -11.62 -18.44
N LYS A 148 -15.00 -12.26 -17.98
CA LYS A 148 -14.80 -13.72 -18.07
C LYS A 148 -14.50 -14.29 -16.68
N PRO A 149 -15.49 -14.78 -15.95
CA PRO A 149 -15.33 -15.18 -14.54
C PRO A 149 -14.27 -16.26 -14.29
N ASN A 150 -14.01 -17.10 -15.29
CA ASN A 150 -13.07 -18.23 -15.20
C ASN A 150 -11.65 -17.86 -15.69
N GLU A 151 -11.42 -16.62 -16.17
CA GLU A 151 -10.11 -16.17 -16.64
C GLU A 151 -9.51 -15.15 -15.68
N ILE A 152 -8.17 -15.11 -15.66
CA ILE A 152 -7.37 -14.05 -15.07
C ILE A 152 -6.53 -13.39 -16.15
N LYS A 153 -6.20 -12.12 -15.92
CA LYS A 153 -5.39 -11.34 -16.86
C LYS A 153 -4.28 -10.59 -16.13
N PRO A 154 -3.16 -10.32 -16.82
CA PRO A 154 -2.11 -9.50 -16.22
C PRO A 154 -2.61 -8.07 -16.01
N LYS A 155 -2.27 -7.51 -14.86
CA LYS A 155 -2.39 -6.10 -14.54
C LYS A 155 -1.08 -5.37 -14.79
N LYS A 156 0.03 -6.02 -14.45
CA LYS A 156 1.41 -5.54 -14.67
C LYS A 156 2.34 -6.74 -14.78
N VAL A 157 3.24 -6.73 -15.73
CA VAL A 157 4.38 -7.65 -15.82
C VAL A 157 5.64 -6.90 -15.43
N PHE A 158 6.50 -7.55 -14.66
CA PHE A 158 7.80 -7.03 -14.26
C PHE A 158 8.88 -7.67 -15.14
N ASN A 159 9.63 -6.85 -15.86
CA ASN A 159 10.74 -7.26 -16.73
C ASN A 159 12.03 -6.64 -16.22
#